data_2eaa90fb15146493074653f7dc2fb392
#
_entry.id   2eaa90fb15146493074653f7dc2fb392
#
_cell.length_a   1.000
_cell.length_b   1.000
_cell.length_c   1.000
_cell.angle_alpha   90.00
_cell.angle_beta   90.00
_cell.angle_gamma   90.00
#
_symmetry.space_group_name_H-M   'P 1'
#
loop_
_entity.id
_entity.type
_entity.pdbx_description
1 polymer ?
#
loop_
_entity_poly.entity_id
_entity_poly.type
_entity_poly.pdbx_seq_one_letter_code
_entity_poly.pdbx_strand_id
1 'polypeptide(L)'
;VRSNIRLISACAASALALAGCVSFPQNAQEFREQIPTAAFGQKKTFEANRPFSEVAKTFQAKAPECLSVSVRTVSQTATSYQNILATYRPTVSVTADKAEVHVQRHYEGGGVIVPGKEPEGGLYYLVADAVPIDRNRTRIDIYAPTIGADTLIRAVSGWATGENVGCPDMTKP
;
A
#
# COMPACT_ATOMS: atom_id res chain seq x y z
N VAL A 1 -2.38 66.27 -2.14
CA VAL A 1 -1.46 65.13 -2.35
C VAL A 1 -1.46 64.27 -1.09
N ARG A 2 -2.46 63.43 -0.93
CA ARG A 2 -2.50 62.37 0.13
C ARG A 2 -3.55 61.36 -0.33
N SER A 3 -3.17 60.29 -0.93
CA SER A 3 -3.91 59.02 -0.93
C SER A 3 -3.31 58.12 -1.99
N ASN A 4 -2.53 57.11 -1.62
CA ASN A 4 -2.24 55.91 -2.44
C ASN A 4 -1.23 54.95 -1.83
N ILE A 5 -1.19 54.78 -0.46
CA ILE A 5 -0.27 53.82 0.20
C ILE A 5 -1.04 52.83 1.09
N ARG A 6 -2.19 52.35 0.70
CA ARG A 6 -2.92 51.32 1.50
C ARG A 6 -3.36 50.08 0.75
N LEU A 7 -2.83 49.78 -0.43
CA LEU A 7 -3.34 48.69 -1.28
C LEU A 7 -2.29 47.58 -1.58
N ILE A 8 -1.10 47.60 -0.98
CA ILE A 8 -0.05 46.62 -1.30
C ILE A 8 0.21 45.59 -0.18
N SER A 9 -0.40 45.71 0.99
CA SER A 9 -0.17 44.80 2.12
C SER A 9 -1.06 43.57 2.22
N ALA A 10 -2.03 43.37 1.35
CA ALA A 10 -3.01 42.27 1.46
C ALA A 10 -2.65 40.99 0.68
N CYS A 11 -1.68 41.01 -0.24
CA CYS A 11 -1.36 39.86 -1.08
C CYS A 11 -0.22 38.97 -0.56
N ALA A 12 0.49 39.35 0.50
CA ALA A 12 1.65 38.59 0.99
C ALA A 12 1.31 37.47 2.00
N ALA A 13 0.08 37.40 2.48
CA ALA A 13 -0.30 36.44 3.55
C ALA A 13 -0.84 35.10 3.04
N SER A 14 -1.11 34.94 1.72
CA SER A 14 -1.78 33.73 1.18
C SER A 14 -0.82 32.67 0.61
N ALA A 15 0.49 32.89 0.61
CA ALA A 15 1.47 31.99 -0.04
C ALA A 15 2.11 30.95 0.91
N LEU A 16 1.79 30.94 2.20
CA LEU A 16 2.45 30.07 3.19
C LEU A 16 1.66 28.81 3.57
N ALA A 17 0.51 28.52 2.96
CA ALA A 17 -0.34 27.39 3.35
C ALA A 17 -0.14 26.11 2.52
N LEU A 18 0.82 26.03 1.62
CA LEU A 18 1.02 24.89 0.71
C LEU A 18 2.27 24.04 0.99
N ALA A 19 2.89 24.19 2.14
CA ALA A 19 3.84 23.18 2.64
C ALA A 19 3.03 22.00 3.20
N GLY A 20 2.29 21.29 2.34
CA GLY A 20 1.69 20.01 2.67
C GLY A 20 2.81 19.05 3.07
N CYS A 21 2.94 18.76 4.35
CA CYS A 21 3.83 17.71 4.83
C CYS A 21 3.43 16.42 4.12
N VAL A 22 4.31 15.93 3.24
CA VAL A 22 4.16 14.58 2.69
C VAL A 22 4.28 13.63 3.87
N SER A 23 3.16 13.12 4.35
CA SER A 23 3.11 12.13 5.40
C SER A 23 2.75 10.77 4.79
N PHE A 24 3.41 9.71 5.26
CA PHE A 24 2.99 8.36 4.91
C PHE A 24 1.64 8.03 5.55
N PRO A 25 0.78 7.26 4.85
CA PRO A 25 -0.46 6.74 5.43
C PRO A 25 -0.19 6.01 6.73
N GLN A 26 -0.85 6.42 7.82
CA GLN A 26 -0.65 5.85 9.15
C GLN A 26 -1.53 4.62 9.42
N ASN A 27 -2.52 4.36 8.55
CA ASN A 27 -3.42 3.22 8.63
C ASN A 27 -3.91 2.82 7.23
N ALA A 28 -4.56 1.67 7.13
CA ALA A 28 -5.06 1.13 5.88
C ALA A 28 -6.11 2.04 5.21
N GLN A 29 -6.89 2.79 6.00
CA GLN A 29 -7.89 3.71 5.46
C GLN A 29 -7.23 4.91 4.76
N GLU A 30 -6.26 5.53 5.40
CA GLU A 30 -5.49 6.62 4.77
C GLU A 30 -4.75 6.14 3.52
N PHE A 31 -4.24 4.90 3.52
CA PHE A 31 -3.60 4.31 2.34
C PHE A 31 -4.57 4.18 1.16
N ARG A 32 -5.82 3.74 1.39
CA ARG A 32 -6.86 3.67 0.36
C ARG A 32 -7.20 5.02 -0.24
N GLU A 33 -7.19 6.06 0.57
CA GLU A 33 -7.52 7.43 0.16
C GLU A 33 -6.38 8.08 -0.64
N GLN A 34 -5.15 7.88 -0.19
CA GLN A 34 -3.98 8.56 -0.77
C GLN A 34 -3.44 7.86 -2.02
N ILE A 35 -3.38 6.53 -2.02
CA ILE A 35 -2.71 5.77 -3.09
C ILE A 35 -3.32 6.02 -4.48
N PRO A 36 -4.64 6.03 -4.71
CA PRO A 36 -5.19 6.24 -6.05
C PRO A 36 -4.84 7.59 -6.68
N THR A 37 -4.49 8.58 -5.86
CA THR A 37 -4.15 9.94 -6.31
C THR A 37 -2.63 10.20 -6.29
N ALA A 38 -1.85 9.29 -5.74
CA ALA A 38 -0.39 9.41 -5.71
C ALA A 38 0.21 9.17 -7.10
N ALA A 39 1.32 9.87 -7.42
CA ALA A 39 2.00 9.78 -8.71
C ALA A 39 2.41 8.34 -9.10
N PHE A 40 2.71 7.50 -8.12
CA PHE A 40 3.09 6.10 -8.30
C PHE A 40 2.15 5.15 -7.57
N GLY A 41 0.89 5.52 -7.44
CA GLY A 41 -0.13 4.71 -6.83
C GLY A 41 -1.12 4.17 -7.84
N GLN A 42 -1.77 3.05 -7.52
CA GLN A 42 -2.81 2.47 -8.34
C GLN A 42 -3.90 1.84 -7.48
N LYS A 43 -5.11 1.83 -8.04
CA LYS A 43 -6.23 1.02 -7.58
C LYS A 43 -6.63 0.06 -8.70
N LYS A 44 -6.71 -1.23 -8.39
CA LYS A 44 -7.25 -2.25 -9.29
C LYS A 44 -8.55 -2.77 -8.70
N THR A 45 -9.64 -2.73 -9.47
CA THR A 45 -10.95 -3.26 -9.09
C THR A 45 -11.36 -4.35 -10.07
N PHE A 46 -11.85 -5.49 -9.55
CA PHE A 46 -12.43 -6.57 -10.37
C PHE A 46 -13.42 -7.40 -9.55
N GLU A 47 -14.19 -8.24 -10.24
CA GLU A 47 -15.10 -9.20 -9.63
C GLU A 47 -14.51 -10.60 -9.71
N ALA A 48 -14.53 -11.31 -8.59
CA ALA A 48 -14.22 -12.73 -8.51
C ALA A 48 -15.54 -13.52 -8.53
N ASN A 49 -15.66 -14.49 -9.43
CA ASN A 49 -16.82 -15.41 -9.51
C ASN A 49 -16.70 -16.49 -8.42
N ARG A 50 -16.63 -16.04 -7.18
CA ARG A 50 -16.51 -16.88 -5.98
C ARG A 50 -17.29 -16.28 -4.80
N PRO A 51 -17.88 -17.13 -3.96
CA PRO A 51 -18.49 -16.70 -2.70
C PRO A 51 -17.49 -15.94 -1.82
N PHE A 52 -17.95 -14.90 -1.16
CA PHE A 52 -17.14 -14.10 -0.25
C PHE A 52 -16.45 -14.96 0.83
N SER A 53 -17.17 -15.93 1.39
CA SER A 53 -16.63 -16.82 2.43
C SER A 53 -15.41 -17.63 1.97
N GLU A 54 -15.38 -18.03 0.69
CA GLU A 54 -14.24 -18.76 0.11
C GLU A 54 -13.04 -17.83 -0.13
N VAL A 55 -13.31 -16.61 -0.61
CA VAL A 55 -12.26 -15.59 -0.79
C VAL A 55 -11.65 -15.23 0.57
N ALA A 56 -12.48 -14.95 1.56
CA ALA A 56 -12.04 -14.62 2.91
C ALA A 56 -11.18 -15.74 3.53
N LYS A 57 -11.64 -17.00 3.40
CA LYS A 57 -10.89 -18.17 3.86
C LYS A 57 -9.54 -18.31 3.15
N THR A 58 -9.50 -18.04 1.83
CA THR A 58 -8.25 -18.07 1.06
C THR A 58 -7.28 -16.99 1.53
N PHE A 59 -7.76 -15.77 1.76
CA PHE A 59 -6.93 -14.68 2.29
C PHE A 59 -6.38 -15.00 3.68
N GLN A 60 -7.21 -15.53 4.58
CA GLN A 60 -6.78 -15.93 5.93
C GLN A 60 -5.69 -17.00 5.92
N ALA A 61 -5.75 -17.94 4.97
CA ALA A 61 -4.73 -18.98 4.84
C ALA A 61 -3.47 -18.46 4.14
N LYS A 62 -3.63 -17.84 2.96
CA LYS A 62 -2.51 -17.52 2.06
C LYS A 62 -1.70 -16.29 2.46
N ALA A 63 -2.33 -15.26 2.99
CA ALA A 63 -1.60 -14.04 3.31
C ALA A 63 -0.54 -14.27 4.40
N PRO A 64 -0.82 -14.85 5.57
CA PRO A 64 0.21 -15.11 6.57
C PRO A 64 1.23 -16.17 6.12
N GLU A 65 0.80 -17.19 5.38
CA GLU A 65 1.69 -18.25 4.86
C GLU A 65 2.72 -17.68 3.88
N CYS A 66 2.30 -16.83 2.95
CA CYS A 66 3.09 -16.44 1.79
C CYS A 66 3.75 -15.06 1.93
N LEU A 67 3.23 -14.19 2.77
CA LEU A 67 3.67 -12.78 2.82
C LEU A 67 4.43 -12.41 4.10
N SER A 68 4.51 -13.31 5.10
CA SER A 68 5.36 -13.11 6.28
C SER A 68 6.80 -13.46 5.95
N VAL A 69 7.48 -12.59 5.20
CA VAL A 69 8.83 -12.86 4.69
C VAL A 69 9.77 -11.69 4.91
N SER A 70 11.06 -11.99 5.02
CA SER A 70 12.13 -10.98 5.03
C SER A 70 13.00 -11.16 3.80
N VAL A 71 13.19 -10.08 3.05
CA VAL A 71 13.98 -10.04 1.82
C VAL A 71 15.21 -9.17 2.04
N ARG A 72 16.38 -9.75 1.81
CA ARG A 72 17.65 -9.02 1.87
C ARG A 72 18.09 -8.66 0.46
N THR A 73 18.28 -7.36 0.24
CA THR A 73 18.84 -6.83 -1.00
C THR A 73 20.24 -6.29 -0.73
N VAL A 74 21.22 -6.79 -1.46
CA VAL A 74 22.58 -6.27 -1.44
C VAL A 74 22.85 -5.63 -2.80
N SER A 75 23.21 -4.37 -2.81
CA SER A 75 23.61 -3.63 -4.00
C SER A 75 24.97 -3.01 -3.77
N GLN A 76 25.89 -3.21 -4.71
CA GLN A 76 27.22 -2.65 -4.68
C GLN A 76 27.50 -1.93 -6.00
N THR A 77 27.92 -0.68 -5.89
CA THR A 77 28.41 0.11 -7.00
C THR A 77 29.88 0.47 -6.72
N ALA A 78 30.55 1.15 -7.65
CA ALA A 78 31.94 1.61 -7.44
C ALA A 78 32.09 2.56 -6.24
N THR A 79 31.01 3.24 -5.85
CA THR A 79 31.02 4.30 -4.82
C THR A 79 30.08 4.06 -3.65
N SER A 80 29.23 3.01 -3.69
CA SER A 80 28.27 2.74 -2.64
C SER A 80 28.05 1.25 -2.41
N TYR A 81 27.82 0.89 -1.15
CA TYR A 81 27.37 -0.43 -0.71
C TYR A 81 26.08 -0.25 0.06
N GLN A 82 25.04 -0.97 -0.34
CA GLN A 82 23.75 -1.00 0.36
C GLN A 82 23.39 -2.43 0.74
N ASN A 83 22.97 -2.60 1.96
CA ASN A 83 22.46 -3.87 2.50
C ASN A 83 21.15 -3.56 3.23
N ILE A 84 20.04 -3.80 2.55
CA ILE A 84 18.70 -3.47 3.01
C ILE A 84 17.97 -4.76 3.32
N LEU A 85 17.42 -4.87 4.51
CA LEU A 85 16.48 -5.92 4.89
C LEU A 85 15.07 -5.33 4.87
N ALA A 86 14.21 -5.86 4.02
CA ALA A 86 12.78 -5.52 3.97
C ALA A 86 11.96 -6.66 4.56
N THR A 87 11.28 -6.40 5.68
CA THR A 87 10.40 -7.36 6.34
C THR A 87 8.95 -7.04 6.00
N TYR A 88 8.26 -7.99 5.38
CA TYR A 88 6.85 -7.89 5.03
C TYR A 88 5.99 -8.48 6.13
N ARG A 89 4.96 -7.76 6.53
CA ARG A 89 4.04 -8.11 7.63
C ARG A 89 2.60 -8.05 7.13
N PRO A 90 2.01 -9.19 6.77
CA PRO A 90 0.60 -9.25 6.41
C PRO A 90 -0.29 -9.22 7.64
N THR A 91 -1.43 -8.56 7.53
CA THR A 91 -2.53 -8.64 8.48
C THR A 91 -3.81 -8.95 7.71
N VAL A 92 -4.62 -9.85 8.24
CA VAL A 92 -5.92 -10.20 7.66
C VAL A 92 -7.00 -9.95 8.69
N SER A 93 -8.01 -9.17 8.33
CA SER A 93 -9.22 -9.01 9.11
C SER A 93 -10.44 -9.44 8.31
N VAL A 94 -11.39 -10.13 8.95
CA VAL A 94 -12.62 -10.62 8.31
C VAL A 94 -13.81 -10.28 9.19
N THR A 95 -14.79 -9.63 8.61
CA THR A 95 -16.12 -9.36 9.16
C THR A 95 -17.19 -10.07 8.34
N ALA A 96 -18.46 -9.90 8.65
CA ALA A 96 -19.55 -10.51 7.88
C ALA A 96 -19.66 -9.97 6.44
N ASP A 97 -19.20 -8.75 6.21
CA ASP A 97 -19.41 -7.97 4.99
C ASP A 97 -18.10 -7.54 4.30
N LYS A 98 -16.95 -7.83 4.90
CA LYS A 98 -15.66 -7.44 4.37
C LYS A 98 -14.53 -8.36 4.84
N ALA A 99 -13.65 -8.74 3.92
CA ALA A 99 -12.33 -9.25 4.25
C ALA A 99 -11.28 -8.25 3.76
N GLU A 100 -10.31 -7.96 4.60
CA GLU A 100 -9.19 -7.06 4.31
C GLU A 100 -7.88 -7.79 4.50
N VAL A 101 -6.99 -7.65 3.52
CA VAL A 101 -5.57 -7.98 3.65
C VAL A 101 -4.79 -6.69 3.55
N HIS A 102 -3.96 -6.37 4.51
CA HIS A 102 -2.95 -5.34 4.31
C HIS A 102 -1.56 -5.89 4.56
N VAL A 103 -0.59 -5.41 3.79
CA VAL A 103 0.81 -5.77 3.88
C VAL A 103 1.59 -4.51 4.20
N GLN A 104 2.28 -4.53 5.33
CA GLN A 104 3.22 -3.49 5.70
C GLN A 104 4.65 -3.95 5.40
N ARG A 105 5.53 -3.01 5.12
CA ARG A 105 6.94 -3.27 4.84
C ARG A 105 7.81 -2.40 5.73
N HIS A 106 8.58 -3.05 6.57
CA HIS A 106 9.56 -2.42 7.44
C HIS A 106 10.97 -2.60 6.87
N TYR A 107 11.76 -1.54 6.90
CA TYR A 107 13.14 -1.56 6.41
C TYR A 107 14.14 -1.48 7.55
N GLU A 108 15.17 -2.31 7.48
CA GLU A 108 16.31 -2.29 8.38
C GLU A 108 17.61 -2.11 7.58
N GLY A 109 18.44 -1.18 8.00
CA GLY A 109 19.72 -0.86 7.35
C GLY A 109 19.60 -0.07 6.06
N GLY A 110 20.72 0.10 5.37
CA GLY A 110 20.80 0.57 3.98
C GLY A 110 20.48 2.04 3.71
N GLY A 111 20.30 2.88 4.73
CA GLY A 111 20.07 4.32 4.51
C GLY A 111 18.72 4.63 3.85
N VAL A 112 17.74 3.75 3.94
CA VAL A 112 16.36 4.07 3.54
C VAL A 112 15.85 5.17 4.47
N ILE A 113 15.69 6.35 3.93
CA ILE A 113 15.13 7.49 4.67
C ILE A 113 13.62 7.47 4.48
N VAL A 114 12.90 7.26 5.58
CA VAL A 114 11.45 7.40 5.63
C VAL A 114 11.16 8.82 6.09
N PRO A 115 10.67 9.73 5.23
CA PRO A 115 10.33 11.08 5.66
C PRO A 115 9.11 11.04 6.59
N GLY A 116 9.23 11.65 7.77
CA GLY A 116 8.17 11.69 8.76
C GLY A 116 8.15 10.46 9.68
N LYS A 117 7.01 10.22 10.31
CA LYS A 117 6.82 9.10 11.25
C LYS A 117 6.41 7.85 10.48
N GLU A 118 7.18 6.77 10.63
CA GLU A 118 6.80 5.45 10.15
C GLU A 118 5.58 4.94 10.93
N PRO A 119 4.55 4.37 10.27
CA PRO A 119 3.43 3.72 10.93
C PRO A 119 3.89 2.55 11.80
N GLU A 120 3.13 2.22 12.83
CA GLU A 120 3.35 0.99 13.58
C GLU A 120 3.28 -0.22 12.64
N GLY A 121 4.28 -1.09 12.72
CA GLY A 121 4.40 -2.27 11.84
C GLY A 121 5.10 -2.03 10.51
N GLY A 122 5.37 -0.77 10.12
CA GLY A 122 6.03 -0.43 8.86
C GLY A 122 5.14 0.33 7.88
N LEU A 123 5.70 0.68 6.74
CA LEU A 123 4.98 1.39 5.68
C LEU A 123 3.94 0.49 5.01
N TYR A 124 2.73 0.98 4.82
CA TYR A 124 1.72 0.28 4.03
C TYR A 124 2.21 0.10 2.59
N TYR A 125 2.14 -1.12 2.09
CA TYR A 125 2.64 -1.49 0.77
C TYR A 125 1.54 -2.03 -0.15
N LEU A 126 0.56 -2.74 0.41
CA LEU A 126 -0.63 -3.18 -0.29
C LEU A 126 -1.80 -3.21 0.69
N VAL A 127 -2.97 -2.82 0.22
CA VAL A 127 -4.26 -3.08 0.87
C VAL A 127 -5.19 -3.70 -0.15
N ALA A 128 -5.82 -4.82 0.20
CA ALA A 128 -6.81 -5.49 -0.63
C ALA A 128 -8.10 -5.71 0.17
N ASP A 129 -9.20 -5.27 -0.41
CA ASP A 129 -10.54 -5.44 0.14
C ASP A 129 -11.33 -6.45 -0.69
N ALA A 130 -12.02 -7.37 -0.03
CA ALA A 130 -13.00 -8.25 -0.63
C ALA A 130 -14.37 -7.95 -0.01
N VAL A 131 -15.36 -7.65 -0.84
CA VAL A 131 -16.72 -7.28 -0.41
C VAL A 131 -17.72 -8.12 -1.19
N PRO A 132 -18.69 -8.79 -0.54
CA PRO A 132 -19.70 -9.60 -1.24
C PRO A 132 -20.56 -8.71 -2.15
N ILE A 133 -20.77 -9.15 -3.39
CA ILE A 133 -21.73 -8.56 -4.33
C ILE A 133 -23.06 -9.33 -4.20
N ASP A 134 -22.95 -10.66 -4.25
CA ASP A 134 -24.04 -11.60 -4.09
C ASP A 134 -23.52 -12.93 -3.52
N ARG A 135 -24.34 -13.99 -3.59
CA ARG A 135 -23.98 -15.30 -3.03
C ARG A 135 -22.76 -15.95 -3.68
N ASN A 136 -22.48 -15.61 -4.96
CA ASN A 136 -21.49 -16.28 -5.79
C ASN A 136 -20.39 -15.34 -6.29
N ARG A 137 -20.50 -14.03 -6.03
CA ARG A 137 -19.53 -13.03 -6.53
C ARG A 137 -19.05 -12.13 -5.42
N THR A 138 -17.78 -11.80 -5.52
CA THR A 138 -17.07 -10.92 -4.58
C THR A 138 -16.35 -9.83 -5.37
N ARG A 139 -16.53 -8.56 -5.00
CA ARG A 139 -15.73 -7.45 -5.52
C ARG A 139 -14.41 -7.39 -4.77
N ILE A 140 -13.35 -7.21 -5.53
CA ILE A 140 -11.99 -7.07 -5.01
C ILE A 140 -11.47 -5.69 -5.41
N ASP A 141 -11.03 -4.92 -4.42
CA ASP A 141 -10.33 -3.65 -4.60
C ASP A 141 -8.90 -3.80 -4.06
N ILE A 142 -7.89 -3.60 -4.90
CA ILE A 142 -6.46 -3.67 -4.51
C ILE A 142 -5.83 -2.29 -4.69
N TYR A 143 -5.19 -1.81 -3.65
CA TYR A 143 -4.46 -0.55 -3.59
C TYR A 143 -2.99 -0.86 -3.39
N ALA A 144 -2.11 -0.34 -4.25
CA ALA A 144 -0.68 -0.62 -4.20
C ALA A 144 0.12 0.43 -4.98
N PRO A 145 1.46 0.50 -4.82
CA PRO A 145 2.32 1.22 -5.75
C PRO A 145 2.24 0.62 -7.16
N THR A 146 2.48 1.45 -8.18
CA THR A 146 2.62 1.01 -9.58
C THR A 146 3.94 0.35 -9.87
N ILE A 147 4.93 0.52 -9.00
CA ILE A 147 6.29 0.00 -9.17
C ILE A 147 6.59 -0.99 -8.05
N GLY A 148 7.03 -2.19 -8.42
CA GLY A 148 7.50 -3.22 -7.49
C GLY A 148 6.42 -4.00 -6.76
N ALA A 149 5.13 -3.76 -7.02
CA ALA A 149 4.02 -4.48 -6.37
C ALA A 149 3.35 -5.52 -7.27
N ASP A 150 3.77 -5.67 -8.54
CA ASP A 150 3.09 -6.51 -9.52
C ASP A 150 2.97 -7.98 -9.11
N THR A 151 4.05 -8.53 -8.55
CA THR A 151 4.09 -9.93 -8.10
C THR A 151 3.10 -10.16 -6.95
N LEU A 152 3.02 -9.21 -6.03
CA LEU A 152 2.09 -9.25 -4.90
C LEU A 152 0.64 -9.06 -5.36
N ILE A 153 0.38 -8.09 -6.25
CA ILE A 153 -0.96 -7.85 -6.83
C ILE A 153 -1.45 -9.10 -7.57
N ARG A 154 -0.57 -9.76 -8.34
CA ARG A 154 -0.89 -11.00 -9.07
C ARG A 154 -1.26 -12.13 -8.12
N ALA A 155 -0.48 -12.32 -7.05
CA ALA A 155 -0.75 -13.35 -6.05
C ALA A 155 -2.11 -13.12 -5.37
N VAL A 156 -2.36 -11.91 -4.85
CA VAL A 156 -3.63 -11.58 -4.18
C VAL A 156 -4.82 -11.68 -5.14
N SER A 157 -4.65 -11.25 -6.40
CA SER A 157 -5.69 -11.39 -7.43
C SER A 157 -6.00 -12.86 -7.72
N GLY A 158 -4.97 -13.70 -7.90
CA GLY A 158 -5.15 -15.13 -8.15
C GLY A 158 -5.79 -15.87 -6.96
N TRP A 159 -5.40 -15.51 -5.73
CA TRP A 159 -6.06 -16.07 -4.53
C TRP A 159 -7.55 -15.70 -4.48
N ALA A 160 -7.89 -14.46 -4.84
CA ALA A 160 -9.28 -14.01 -4.88
C ALA A 160 -10.09 -14.75 -5.96
N THR A 161 -9.54 -14.95 -7.15
CA THR A 161 -10.20 -15.65 -8.26
C THR A 161 -10.22 -17.18 -8.10
N GLY A 162 -9.41 -17.71 -7.18
CA GLY A 162 -9.29 -19.17 -6.95
C GLY A 162 -8.31 -19.85 -7.90
N GLU A 163 -7.49 -19.08 -8.59
CA GLU A 163 -6.37 -19.62 -9.35
C GLU A 163 -5.36 -20.29 -8.42
N ASN A 164 -4.79 -21.40 -8.87
CA ASN A 164 -3.74 -22.09 -8.12
C ASN A 164 -2.40 -21.36 -8.27
N VAL A 165 -2.32 -20.15 -7.76
CA VAL A 165 -1.06 -19.40 -7.68
C VAL A 165 -0.36 -19.70 -6.37
N GLY A 166 0.94 -19.98 -6.44
CA GLY A 166 1.79 -20.17 -5.27
C GLY A 166 2.05 -18.87 -4.50
N CYS A 167 2.98 -18.93 -3.58
CA CYS A 167 3.48 -17.73 -2.91
C CYS A 167 4.25 -16.84 -3.89
N PRO A 168 4.09 -15.51 -3.81
CA PRO A 168 4.85 -14.59 -4.66
C PRO A 168 6.34 -14.64 -4.32
N ASP A 169 7.18 -14.53 -5.34
CA ASP A 169 8.61 -14.31 -5.14
C ASP A 169 8.85 -12.83 -4.82
N MET A 170 8.95 -12.52 -3.54
CA MET A 170 9.13 -11.15 -3.05
C MET A 170 10.53 -10.59 -3.30
N THR A 171 11.45 -11.37 -3.89
CA THR A 171 12.78 -10.90 -4.30
C THR A 171 12.73 -10.23 -5.68
N LYS A 172 11.64 -10.41 -6.42
CA LYS A 172 11.42 -9.83 -7.74
C LYS A 172 10.40 -8.70 -7.67
N PRO A 173 10.70 -7.56 -8.28
CA PRO A 173 9.78 -6.41 -8.36
C PRO A 173 8.53 -6.72 -9.20
#